data_f63d6472a44adebd435bd8034c91c638
#
_entry.id   f63d6472a44adebd435bd8034c91c638
#
_cell.length_a   1.000
_cell.length_b   1.000
_cell.length_c   1.000
_cell.angle_alpha   90.00
_cell.angle_beta   90.00
_cell.angle_gamma   90.00
#
_symmetry.space_group_name_H-M   'P 1'
#
loop_
_entity.id
_entity.type
_entity.pdbx_description
1 polymer ?
#
loop_
_entity_poly.entity_id
_entity_poly.type
_entity_poly.pdbx_seq_one_letter_code
_entity_poly.pdbx_strand_id
1 'polypeptide(L)'
;MVYVGAPSKSHSANNYFSHGMAFGGGGVTLSFPLTAALARTLDVCIERYPRLYGSDDRLHACITELGVPLSREYGFHQWDIRGNAHGILAAHPIAPFISIHHVEFVDPIYPGLNSLESLELFTKAMKTEPMSFLQRSVCYDKKQKLTLDISLGYVVQVYPSVLLPPELERSERTYIAFKRMSQRTEFDFDTKEIQKSMCKKPVLFFLKDVWKDGNITRGSYIRSSERDDLKRKVFCFRSPPLSDIDEIQVSASPLSKRWHLAPRRLCSAVKGYVNDTLFMFVRQCGRGAFGSAFDSLD
;
A
#
# COMPACT_ATOMS: atom_id res chain seq x y z
N MET A 1 15.16 26.67 -2.08
CA MET A 1 15.52 25.45 -2.86
C MET A 1 14.88 24.26 -2.19
N VAL A 2 14.30 23.33 -2.95
CA VAL A 2 13.60 22.15 -2.41
C VAL A 2 14.01 20.92 -3.22
N TYR A 3 14.34 19.84 -2.50
CA TYR A 3 14.68 18.52 -2.99
C TYR A 3 13.69 17.52 -2.39
N VAL A 4 12.84 16.92 -3.22
CA VAL A 4 11.73 16.05 -2.78
C VAL A 4 11.89 14.65 -3.34
N GLY A 5 11.62 13.64 -2.54
CA GLY A 5 11.64 12.24 -2.91
C GLY A 5 11.55 11.35 -1.67
N ALA A 6 11.91 10.09 -1.81
CA ALA A 6 11.96 9.16 -0.69
C ALA A 6 13.22 8.29 -0.72
N PRO A 7 13.73 7.86 0.45
CA PRO A 7 14.71 6.80 0.52
C PRO A 7 14.10 5.46 0.09
N SER A 8 14.95 4.45 -0.11
CA SER A 8 14.51 3.08 -0.40
C SER A 8 13.71 2.49 0.79
N LYS A 9 12.88 1.51 0.49
CA LYS A 9 12.27 0.63 1.51
C LYS A 9 13.26 -0.43 2.03
N SER A 10 14.40 -0.56 1.37
CA SER A 10 15.50 -1.45 1.77
C SER A 10 16.41 -0.76 2.77
N HIS A 11 16.53 -1.33 3.97
CA HIS A 11 17.44 -0.84 5.00
C HIS A 11 18.91 -0.88 4.57
N SER A 12 19.31 -1.97 3.94
CA SER A 12 20.70 -2.11 3.47
C SER A 12 21.05 -1.11 2.35
N ALA A 13 20.10 -0.79 1.47
CA ALA A 13 20.32 0.22 0.44
C ALA A 13 20.49 1.62 1.06
N ASN A 14 19.66 1.97 2.03
CA ASN A 14 19.76 3.25 2.74
C ASN A 14 21.07 3.37 3.55
N ASN A 15 21.54 2.28 4.17
CA ASN A 15 22.83 2.27 4.87
C ASN A 15 24.02 2.33 3.91
N TYR A 16 23.91 1.74 2.73
CA TYR A 16 24.98 1.77 1.72
C TYR A 16 25.13 3.15 1.06
N PHE A 17 24.02 3.77 0.69
CA PHE A 17 23.96 5.06 0.05
C PHE A 17 23.74 6.18 1.07
N SER A 18 22.49 6.52 1.36
CA SER A 18 22.13 7.51 2.36
C SER A 18 20.64 7.44 2.71
N HIS A 19 20.31 7.56 4.01
CA HIS A 19 18.93 7.82 4.46
C HIS A 19 18.42 9.23 4.08
N GLY A 20 19.29 10.12 3.66
CA GLY A 20 18.98 11.48 3.21
C GLY A 20 18.88 11.62 1.68
N MET A 21 18.98 10.52 0.94
CA MET A 21 18.94 10.50 -0.52
C MET A 21 17.56 10.10 -1.02
N ALA A 22 17.06 10.79 -2.06
CA ALA A 22 15.96 10.26 -2.85
C ALA A 22 16.50 9.27 -3.87
N PHE A 23 15.97 8.07 -3.89
CA PHE A 23 16.31 7.06 -4.89
C PHE A 23 15.66 7.41 -6.24
N GLY A 24 16.47 7.50 -7.29
CA GLY A 24 16.04 7.97 -8.60
C GLY A 24 14.94 7.12 -9.24
N GLY A 25 14.94 5.80 -8.99
CA GLY A 25 13.90 4.90 -9.47
C GLY A 25 12.52 5.19 -8.86
N GLY A 26 12.47 5.55 -7.57
CA GLY A 26 11.25 5.99 -6.91
C GLY A 26 10.76 7.37 -7.39
N GLY A 27 11.68 8.19 -7.85
CA GLY A 27 11.41 9.53 -8.37
C GLY A 27 11.99 10.65 -7.51
N VAL A 28 12.34 11.73 -8.20
CA VAL A 28 12.94 12.93 -7.63
C VAL A 28 12.26 14.18 -8.18
N THR A 29 11.92 15.11 -7.30
CA THR A 29 11.40 16.43 -7.69
C THR A 29 12.30 17.52 -7.14
N LEU A 30 12.74 18.42 -8.03
CA LEU A 30 13.58 19.58 -7.70
C LEU A 30 12.80 20.87 -7.95
N SER A 31 12.92 21.81 -7.03
CA SER A 31 12.37 23.15 -7.29
C SER A 31 13.20 23.89 -8.34
N PHE A 32 12.58 24.78 -9.10
CA PHE A 32 13.26 25.57 -10.13
C PHE A 32 14.53 26.28 -9.61
N PRO A 33 14.54 26.93 -8.42
CA PRO A 33 15.78 27.55 -7.91
C PRO A 33 16.91 26.54 -7.64
N LEU A 34 16.58 25.29 -7.24
CA LEU A 34 17.58 24.24 -7.05
C LEU A 34 18.12 23.74 -8.41
N THR A 35 17.23 23.50 -9.36
CA THR A 35 17.63 23.08 -10.72
C THR A 35 18.53 24.13 -11.38
N ALA A 36 18.20 25.42 -11.23
CA ALA A 36 19.02 26.51 -11.76
C ALA A 36 20.40 26.61 -11.09
N ALA A 37 20.51 26.29 -9.80
CA ALA A 37 21.80 26.21 -9.10
C ALA A 37 22.62 25.01 -9.59
N LEU A 38 22.00 23.83 -9.68
CA LEU A 38 22.64 22.62 -10.20
C LEU A 38 23.13 22.79 -11.63
N ALA A 39 22.35 23.40 -12.52
CA ALA A 39 22.74 23.63 -13.91
C ALA A 39 24.07 24.42 -14.07
N ARG A 40 24.44 25.22 -13.06
CA ARG A 40 25.71 25.96 -13.05
C ARG A 40 26.88 25.21 -12.46
N THR A 41 26.65 24.15 -11.71
CA THR A 41 27.67 23.51 -10.88
C THR A 41 27.80 22.00 -11.10
N LEU A 42 26.81 21.37 -11.75
CA LEU A 42 26.65 19.91 -11.77
C LEU A 42 27.86 19.22 -12.43
N ASP A 43 28.35 19.71 -13.59
CA ASP A 43 29.44 19.07 -14.31
C ASP A 43 30.71 19.00 -13.45
N VAL A 44 31.10 20.16 -12.88
CA VAL A 44 32.27 20.23 -11.98
C VAL A 44 32.03 19.42 -10.68
N CYS A 45 30.80 19.37 -10.18
CA CYS A 45 30.50 18.59 -9.02
C CYS A 45 30.63 17.08 -9.28
N ILE A 46 30.06 16.59 -10.36
CA ILE A 46 30.10 15.15 -10.70
C ILE A 46 31.56 14.64 -10.83
N GLU A 47 32.44 15.46 -11.37
CA GLU A 47 33.85 15.13 -11.49
C GLU A 47 34.57 14.92 -10.14
N ARG A 48 34.06 15.54 -9.05
CA ARG A 48 34.57 15.30 -7.69
C ARG A 48 34.17 13.96 -7.10
N TYR A 49 33.14 13.34 -7.65
CA TYR A 49 32.55 12.08 -7.10
C TYR A 49 32.62 10.89 -8.09
N PRO A 50 33.80 10.58 -8.70
CA PRO A 50 33.88 9.51 -9.70
C PRO A 50 33.62 8.11 -9.13
N ARG A 51 33.76 7.95 -7.79
CA ARG A 51 33.60 6.66 -7.12
C ARG A 51 32.17 6.38 -6.67
N LEU A 52 31.28 7.38 -6.68
CA LEU A 52 29.88 7.17 -6.31
C LEU A 52 29.17 6.39 -7.41
N TYR A 53 28.37 5.42 -6.97
CA TYR A 53 27.59 4.56 -7.87
C TYR A 53 26.26 5.22 -8.24
N GLY A 54 25.99 5.30 -9.54
CA GLY A 54 24.69 5.76 -10.02
C GLY A 54 24.54 7.28 -10.11
N SER A 55 23.51 7.69 -10.82
CA SER A 55 23.18 9.10 -11.05
C SER A 55 22.56 9.77 -9.85
N ASP A 56 21.73 9.04 -9.11
CA ASP A 56 21.04 9.52 -7.92
C ASP A 56 21.99 9.78 -6.74
N ASP A 57 22.98 8.91 -6.53
CA ASP A 57 24.02 9.10 -5.50
C ASP A 57 24.88 10.33 -5.79
N ARG A 58 25.33 10.50 -7.04
CA ARG A 58 26.09 11.69 -7.46
C ARG A 58 25.24 12.97 -7.39
N LEU A 59 23.99 12.91 -7.84
CA LEU A 59 23.06 14.02 -7.72
C LEU A 59 22.84 14.43 -6.25
N HIS A 60 22.64 13.44 -5.37
CA HIS A 60 22.51 13.67 -3.95
C HIS A 60 23.75 14.35 -3.35
N ALA A 61 24.95 13.90 -3.71
CA ALA A 61 26.20 14.53 -3.26
C ALA A 61 26.26 16.00 -3.67
N CYS A 62 25.92 16.32 -4.92
CA CYS A 62 25.92 17.69 -5.41
C CYS A 62 24.84 18.58 -4.77
N ILE A 63 23.66 18.02 -4.47
CA ILE A 63 22.62 18.73 -3.73
C ILE A 63 23.05 18.98 -2.29
N THR A 64 23.77 18.04 -1.70
CA THR A 64 24.33 18.17 -0.34
C THR A 64 25.37 19.29 -0.26
N GLU A 65 26.22 19.45 -1.29
CA GLU A 65 27.14 20.59 -1.39
C GLU A 65 26.43 21.95 -1.43
N LEU A 66 25.23 21.98 -2.00
CA LEU A 66 24.38 23.18 -2.01
C LEU A 66 23.63 23.39 -0.68
N GLY A 67 23.81 22.51 0.30
CA GLY A 67 23.19 22.59 1.63
C GLY A 67 21.69 22.34 1.62
N VAL A 68 21.15 21.60 0.63
CA VAL A 68 19.70 21.35 0.51
C VAL A 68 19.36 19.93 0.99
N PRO A 69 18.68 19.76 2.12
CA PRO A 69 18.30 18.46 2.64
C PRO A 69 17.13 17.85 1.86
N LEU A 70 16.98 16.53 1.96
CA LEU A 70 15.82 15.81 1.43
C LEU A 70 14.53 16.18 2.19
N SER A 71 13.54 16.68 1.46
CA SER A 71 12.15 16.74 1.92
C SER A 71 11.47 15.42 1.54
N ARG A 72 11.20 14.57 2.54
CA ARG A 72 10.63 13.25 2.30
C ARG A 72 9.18 13.35 1.87
N GLU A 73 8.86 12.68 0.75
CA GLU A 73 7.49 12.49 0.26
C GLU A 73 7.18 10.99 0.22
N TYR A 74 6.26 10.57 1.06
CA TYR A 74 5.95 9.16 1.28
C TYR A 74 5.30 8.45 0.08
N GLY A 75 4.79 9.21 -0.87
CA GLY A 75 4.18 8.69 -2.10
C GLY A 75 5.17 8.20 -3.16
N PHE A 76 6.46 8.49 -3.01
CA PHE A 76 7.51 7.94 -3.86
C PHE A 76 7.99 6.59 -3.30
N HIS A 77 7.94 5.53 -4.12
CA HIS A 77 8.26 4.18 -3.64
C HIS A 77 9.39 3.51 -4.42
N GLN A 78 10.57 3.54 -3.83
CA GLN A 78 11.66 2.63 -4.14
C GLN A 78 11.49 1.41 -3.23
N TRP A 79 10.66 0.44 -3.62
CA TRP A 79 10.27 -0.62 -2.68
C TRP A 79 11.25 -1.77 -2.58
N ASP A 80 12.13 -1.96 -3.58
CA ASP A 80 13.25 -2.92 -3.59
C ASP A 80 12.87 -4.35 -3.13
N ILE A 81 11.78 -4.86 -3.66
CA ILE A 81 11.26 -6.21 -3.40
C ILE A 81 11.15 -7.05 -4.67
N ARG A 82 11.00 -8.37 -4.48
CA ARG A 82 10.69 -9.36 -5.53
C ARG A 82 9.60 -10.31 -5.05
N GLY A 83 8.95 -11.00 -6.00
CA GLY A 83 7.91 -11.97 -5.72
C GLY A 83 6.59 -11.31 -5.34
N ASN A 84 5.83 -11.93 -4.44
CA ASN A 84 4.46 -11.51 -4.17
C ASN A 84 4.38 -10.24 -3.33
N ALA A 85 4.00 -9.11 -3.95
CA ALA A 85 3.87 -7.81 -3.30
C ALA A 85 2.64 -7.67 -2.38
N HIS A 86 1.83 -8.73 -2.19
CA HIS A 86 0.56 -8.64 -1.45
C HIS A 86 0.72 -7.98 -0.08
N GLY A 87 1.65 -8.47 0.73
CA GLY A 87 1.80 -7.98 2.11
C GLY A 87 2.12 -6.49 2.20
N ILE A 88 2.93 -5.95 1.28
CA ILE A 88 3.25 -4.52 1.26
C ILE A 88 2.07 -3.68 0.74
N LEU A 89 1.40 -4.12 -0.32
CA LEU A 89 0.25 -3.41 -0.89
C LEU A 89 -0.99 -3.44 0.00
N ALA A 90 -1.13 -4.48 0.84
CA ALA A 90 -2.27 -4.63 1.73
C ALA A 90 -2.11 -3.91 3.08
N ALA A 91 -0.89 -3.73 3.57
CA ALA A 91 -0.66 -3.29 4.94
C ALA A 91 0.25 -2.07 5.09
N HIS A 92 1.36 -2.01 4.33
CA HIS A 92 2.26 -0.87 4.42
C HIS A 92 1.59 0.39 3.86
N PRO A 93 1.73 1.56 4.53
CA PRO A 93 1.12 2.79 4.04
C PRO A 93 1.78 3.25 2.73
N ILE A 94 1.18 2.86 1.61
CA ILE A 94 1.62 3.24 0.26
C ILE A 94 0.99 4.57 -0.18
N ALA A 95 -0.20 4.87 0.30
CA ALA A 95 -0.90 6.10 -0.05
C ALA A 95 -0.41 7.34 0.74
N PRO A 96 -0.32 8.53 0.13
CA PRO A 96 -0.66 8.80 -1.27
C PRO A 96 0.32 8.14 -2.24
N PHE A 97 -0.19 7.63 -3.36
CA PHE A 97 0.63 6.93 -4.33
C PHE A 97 1.03 7.90 -5.45
N ILE A 98 2.33 8.12 -5.63
CA ILE A 98 2.89 8.97 -6.69
C ILE A 98 3.63 8.12 -7.71
N SER A 99 4.53 7.27 -7.25
CA SER A 99 5.34 6.41 -8.12
C SER A 99 5.75 5.11 -7.42
N ILE A 100 6.10 4.12 -8.22
CA ILE A 100 6.63 2.85 -7.74
C ILE A 100 7.70 2.35 -8.71
N HIS A 101 8.79 1.82 -8.18
CA HIS A 101 9.92 1.31 -8.94
C HIS A 101 10.07 -0.20 -8.78
N HIS A 102 10.64 -0.88 -9.78
CA HIS A 102 10.87 -2.33 -9.82
C HIS A 102 9.58 -3.17 -9.82
N VAL A 103 8.49 -2.64 -10.40
CA VAL A 103 7.23 -3.38 -10.52
C VAL A 103 7.36 -4.62 -11.42
N GLU A 104 8.34 -4.65 -12.31
CA GLU A 104 8.66 -5.76 -13.20
C GLU A 104 9.28 -6.98 -12.48
N PHE A 105 9.73 -6.82 -11.24
CA PHE A 105 10.33 -7.89 -10.43
C PHE A 105 9.35 -8.56 -9.46
N VAL A 106 8.11 -8.09 -9.42
CA VAL A 106 7.08 -8.70 -8.59
C VAL A 106 6.15 -9.58 -9.42
N ASP A 107 5.53 -10.56 -8.75
CA ASP A 107 4.48 -11.36 -9.33
C ASP A 107 3.30 -10.46 -9.75
N PRO A 108 2.44 -10.91 -10.69
CA PRO A 108 1.24 -10.16 -11.04
C PRO A 108 0.46 -9.72 -9.80
N ILE A 109 0.14 -8.41 -9.72
CA ILE A 109 -0.47 -7.78 -8.54
C ILE A 109 -1.85 -8.40 -8.23
N TYR A 110 -2.61 -8.76 -9.26
CA TYR A 110 -3.91 -9.41 -9.12
C TYR A 110 -3.82 -10.87 -9.55
N PRO A 111 -4.24 -11.82 -8.70
CA PRO A 111 -4.20 -13.24 -9.03
C PRO A 111 -5.04 -13.58 -10.27
N GLY A 112 -4.52 -14.52 -11.08
CA GLY A 112 -5.21 -14.97 -12.30
C GLY A 112 -5.02 -14.10 -13.53
N LEU A 113 -4.39 -12.92 -13.39
CA LEU A 113 -4.01 -12.05 -14.50
C LEU A 113 -2.52 -12.23 -14.83
N ASN A 114 -2.14 -11.94 -16.07
CA ASN A 114 -0.73 -11.78 -16.41
C ASN A 114 -0.20 -10.41 -15.94
N SER A 115 1.11 -10.17 -16.06
CA SER A 115 1.74 -8.93 -15.56
C SER A 115 1.18 -7.68 -16.23
N LEU A 116 0.90 -7.71 -17.54
CA LEU A 116 0.36 -6.56 -18.27
C LEU A 116 -1.08 -6.26 -17.86
N GLU A 117 -1.95 -7.26 -17.90
CA GLU A 117 -3.36 -7.14 -17.48
C GLU A 117 -3.46 -6.65 -16.03
N SER A 118 -2.57 -7.14 -15.17
CA SER A 118 -2.49 -6.75 -13.77
C SER A 118 -2.11 -5.28 -13.61
N LEU A 119 -1.16 -4.77 -14.39
CA LEU A 119 -0.77 -3.36 -14.41
C LEU A 119 -1.83 -2.46 -15.04
N GLU A 120 -2.56 -2.95 -16.04
CA GLU A 120 -3.69 -2.21 -16.63
C GLU A 120 -4.80 -2.01 -15.60
N LEU A 121 -5.19 -3.05 -14.85
CA LEU A 121 -6.18 -2.95 -13.78
C LEU A 121 -5.70 -2.03 -12.65
N PHE A 122 -4.44 -2.15 -12.23
CA PHE A 122 -3.82 -1.30 -11.22
C PHE A 122 -3.84 0.18 -11.64
N THR A 123 -3.49 0.45 -12.89
CA THR A 123 -3.51 1.80 -13.48
C THR A 123 -4.95 2.33 -13.61
N LYS A 124 -5.91 1.47 -13.99
CA LYS A 124 -7.34 1.83 -14.02
C LYS A 124 -7.81 2.25 -12.64
N ALA A 125 -7.52 1.48 -11.60
CA ALA A 125 -7.89 1.80 -10.23
C ALA A 125 -7.29 3.13 -9.77
N MET A 126 -6.00 3.34 -10.01
CA MET A 126 -5.30 4.59 -9.71
C MET A 126 -5.92 5.80 -10.44
N LYS A 127 -6.21 5.69 -11.73
CA LYS A 127 -6.81 6.79 -12.53
C LYS A 127 -8.25 7.07 -12.14
N THR A 128 -9.02 6.06 -11.70
CA THR A 128 -10.42 6.22 -11.31
C THR A 128 -10.55 7.07 -10.05
N GLU A 129 -9.68 6.86 -9.04
CA GLU A 129 -9.70 7.66 -7.80
C GLU A 129 -8.28 7.83 -7.23
N PRO A 130 -7.47 8.74 -7.78
CA PRO A 130 -6.07 8.89 -7.40
C PRO A 130 -5.86 9.20 -5.93
N MET A 131 -6.77 9.97 -5.31
CA MET A 131 -6.62 10.44 -3.94
C MET A 131 -6.80 9.33 -2.90
N SER A 132 -7.65 8.36 -3.17
CA SER A 132 -7.92 7.25 -2.25
C SER A 132 -7.32 5.92 -2.68
N PHE A 133 -6.66 5.87 -3.83
CA PHE A 133 -5.99 4.66 -4.30
C PHE A 133 -4.98 4.16 -3.26
N LEU A 134 -5.06 2.87 -2.91
CA LEU A 134 -4.28 2.21 -1.86
C LEU A 134 -4.43 2.83 -0.46
N GLN A 135 -5.37 3.74 -0.25
CA GLN A 135 -5.74 4.17 1.08
C GLN A 135 -6.36 3.01 1.84
N ARG A 136 -6.00 2.92 3.11
CA ARG A 136 -6.41 1.83 3.97
C ARG A 136 -7.58 2.20 4.87
N SER A 137 -8.49 1.25 5.06
CA SER A 137 -9.59 1.38 5.99
C SER A 137 -9.90 0.04 6.67
N VAL A 138 -10.12 0.07 7.97
CA VAL A 138 -10.50 -1.11 8.76
C VAL A 138 -11.94 -0.98 9.24
N CYS A 139 -12.73 -2.03 9.04
CA CYS A 139 -14.11 -2.12 9.44
C CYS A 139 -14.38 -3.43 10.20
N TYR A 140 -15.43 -3.45 11.00
CA TYR A 140 -15.82 -4.62 11.76
C TYR A 140 -17.27 -4.97 11.50
N ASP A 141 -17.53 -6.24 11.19
CA ASP A 141 -18.86 -6.81 11.29
C ASP A 141 -19.04 -7.42 12.69
N LYS A 142 -19.81 -6.72 13.52
CA LYS A 142 -20.05 -7.13 14.91
C LYS A 142 -20.87 -8.39 15.03
N LYS A 143 -21.86 -8.57 14.14
CA LYS A 143 -22.77 -9.72 14.18
C LYS A 143 -21.98 -10.99 13.90
N GLN A 144 -21.09 -10.95 12.92
CA GLN A 144 -20.30 -12.09 12.51
C GLN A 144 -18.89 -12.12 13.15
N LYS A 145 -18.52 -11.10 13.94
CA LYS A 145 -17.20 -10.96 14.58
C LYS A 145 -16.05 -11.02 13.58
N LEU A 146 -16.19 -10.33 12.44
CA LEU A 146 -15.20 -10.24 11.37
C LEU A 146 -14.47 -8.90 11.41
N THR A 147 -13.21 -8.93 10.98
CA THR A 147 -12.46 -7.73 10.63
C THR A 147 -12.31 -7.65 9.12
N LEU A 148 -12.70 -6.53 8.54
CA LEU A 148 -12.53 -6.24 7.12
C LEU A 148 -11.47 -5.14 6.97
N ASP A 149 -10.36 -5.49 6.34
CA ASP A 149 -9.23 -4.60 6.09
C ASP A 149 -9.14 -4.32 4.59
N ILE A 150 -9.36 -3.08 4.22
CA ILE A 150 -9.49 -2.65 2.83
C ILE A 150 -8.26 -1.86 2.43
N SER A 151 -7.63 -2.26 1.33
CA SER A 151 -6.71 -1.43 0.54
C SER A 151 -7.43 -1.07 -0.76
N LEU A 152 -7.89 0.19 -0.85
CA LEU A 152 -8.77 0.64 -1.95
C LEU A 152 -8.10 0.51 -3.31
N GLY A 153 -8.80 -0.11 -4.25
CA GLY A 153 -8.29 -0.37 -5.59
C GLY A 153 -7.39 -1.60 -5.69
N TYR A 154 -7.21 -2.35 -4.58
CA TYR A 154 -6.37 -3.54 -4.57
C TYR A 154 -7.08 -4.76 -3.98
N VAL A 155 -7.31 -4.79 -2.66
CA VAL A 155 -7.79 -5.98 -1.95
C VAL A 155 -8.66 -5.63 -0.76
N VAL A 156 -9.62 -6.49 -0.46
CA VAL A 156 -10.31 -6.57 0.83
C VAL A 156 -9.91 -7.87 1.50
N GLN A 157 -9.35 -7.79 2.71
CA GLN A 157 -8.99 -8.92 3.53
C GLN A 157 -10.05 -9.12 4.63
N VAL A 158 -10.69 -10.28 4.67
CA VAL A 158 -11.70 -10.60 5.69
C VAL A 158 -11.14 -11.61 6.68
N TYR A 159 -10.87 -11.15 7.89
CA TYR A 159 -10.36 -11.97 8.97
C TYR A 159 -11.50 -12.59 9.76
N PRO A 160 -11.40 -13.88 10.15
CA PRO A 160 -12.42 -14.62 10.90
C PRO A 160 -12.43 -14.30 12.41
N SER A 161 -11.92 -13.14 12.79
CA SER A 161 -11.85 -12.68 14.18
C SER A 161 -11.74 -11.15 14.22
N VAL A 162 -12.01 -10.57 15.38
CA VAL A 162 -11.76 -9.16 15.64
C VAL A 162 -10.26 -8.96 15.88
N LEU A 163 -9.60 -8.20 15.01
CA LEU A 163 -8.20 -7.82 15.12
C LEU A 163 -8.10 -6.33 15.41
N LEU A 164 -7.17 -5.95 16.27
CA LEU A 164 -6.92 -4.55 16.58
C LEU A 164 -6.14 -3.87 15.44
N PRO A 165 -6.33 -2.56 15.20
CA PRO A 165 -5.60 -1.86 14.15
C PRO A 165 -4.07 -2.05 14.17
N PRO A 166 -3.37 -2.02 15.32
CA PRO A 166 -1.92 -2.27 15.36
C PRO A 166 -1.49 -3.66 14.87
N GLU A 167 -2.36 -4.67 14.99
CA GLU A 167 -2.07 -6.02 14.46
C GLU A 167 -2.08 -6.07 12.93
N LEU A 168 -2.82 -5.14 12.31
CA LEU A 168 -2.99 -5.03 10.87
C LEU A 168 -1.95 -4.12 10.20
N GLU A 169 -1.27 -3.24 10.95
CA GLU A 169 -0.29 -2.29 10.40
C GLU A 169 0.97 -2.95 9.86
N ARG A 170 1.33 -4.12 10.39
CA ARG A 170 2.55 -4.83 10.02
C ARG A 170 2.35 -5.59 8.70
N SER A 171 3.23 -5.31 7.74
CA SER A 171 3.22 -6.01 6.43
C SER A 171 3.60 -7.48 6.58
N GLU A 172 2.79 -8.39 6.05
CA GLU A 172 3.19 -9.80 5.92
C GLU A 172 4.30 -9.93 4.88
N ARG A 173 5.37 -10.67 5.21
CA ARG A 173 6.50 -10.90 4.30
C ARG A 173 6.16 -11.95 3.23
N THR A 174 5.24 -11.63 2.32
CA THR A 174 4.93 -12.41 1.13
C THR A 174 5.97 -12.22 0.02
N TYR A 175 6.78 -11.21 0.13
CA TYR A 175 7.85 -10.78 -0.77
C TYR A 175 9.22 -11.05 -0.16
N ILE A 176 10.25 -10.98 -0.99
CA ILE A 176 11.65 -11.04 -0.57
C ILE A 176 12.38 -9.74 -0.94
N ALA A 177 13.47 -9.45 -0.22
CA ALA A 177 14.33 -8.32 -0.54
C ALA A 177 14.93 -8.43 -1.94
N PHE A 178 15.10 -7.32 -2.64
CA PHE A 178 15.66 -7.26 -3.99
C PHE A 178 17.10 -7.82 -4.03
N LYS A 179 17.93 -7.44 -3.05
CA LYS A 179 19.23 -8.07 -2.82
C LYS A 179 19.08 -9.14 -1.76
N ARG A 180 19.76 -10.30 -1.93
CA ARG A 180 19.72 -11.43 -0.99
C ARG A 180 20.45 -11.06 0.31
N MET A 181 19.78 -10.40 1.23
CA MET A 181 20.26 -10.08 2.57
C MET A 181 19.31 -10.63 3.64
N SER A 182 19.70 -10.55 4.93
CA SER A 182 18.90 -11.04 6.03
C SER A 182 17.50 -10.41 6.04
N GLN A 183 16.47 -11.20 5.78
CA GLN A 183 15.09 -10.71 5.58
C GLN A 183 14.46 -10.02 6.81
N ARG A 184 14.96 -10.25 8.01
CA ARG A 184 14.35 -9.69 9.23
C ARG A 184 14.63 -8.21 9.43
N THR A 185 15.79 -7.73 8.99
CA THR A 185 16.27 -6.36 9.19
C THR A 185 16.37 -5.56 7.89
N GLU A 186 15.89 -6.15 6.78
CA GLU A 186 16.10 -5.57 5.46
C GLU A 186 15.17 -4.41 5.13
N PHE A 187 14.03 -4.31 5.80
CA PHE A 187 13.02 -3.30 5.47
C PHE A 187 12.96 -2.19 6.52
N ASP A 188 12.91 -0.95 6.07
CA ASP A 188 12.73 0.25 6.90
C ASP A 188 11.26 0.49 7.29
N PHE A 189 10.51 -0.61 7.49
CA PHE A 189 9.14 -0.60 7.99
C PHE A 189 8.78 -1.92 8.68
N ASP A 190 7.74 -1.90 9.49
CA ASP A 190 7.34 -3.05 10.29
C ASP A 190 6.79 -4.20 9.45
N THR A 191 7.36 -5.38 9.66
CA THR A 191 6.96 -6.62 9.00
C THR A 191 6.55 -7.71 9.99
N LYS A 192 5.78 -8.68 9.53
CA LYS A 192 5.42 -9.90 10.26
C LYS A 192 5.55 -11.13 9.36
N GLU A 193 5.72 -12.30 9.99
CA GLU A 193 5.64 -13.57 9.27
C GLU A 193 4.25 -13.80 8.70
N ILE A 194 4.19 -14.52 7.57
CA ILE A 194 2.92 -14.95 6.98
C ILE A 194 2.17 -15.80 8.00
N GLN A 195 0.87 -15.52 8.19
CA GLN A 195 0.02 -16.32 9.07
C GLN A 195 -0.06 -17.77 8.56
N LYS A 196 0.44 -18.72 9.34
CA LYS A 196 0.46 -20.15 8.97
C LYS A 196 -0.86 -20.86 9.26
N SER A 197 -1.58 -20.43 10.30
CA SER A 197 -2.85 -21.04 10.69
C SER A 197 -3.94 -20.71 9.68
N MET A 198 -4.44 -21.71 8.99
CA MET A 198 -5.55 -21.61 8.04
C MET A 198 -6.78 -20.94 8.65
N CYS A 199 -7.10 -21.24 9.90
CA CYS A 199 -8.26 -20.70 10.60
C CYS A 199 -8.10 -19.23 11.04
N LYS A 200 -6.88 -18.67 10.96
CA LYS A 200 -6.58 -17.26 11.30
C LYS A 200 -6.25 -16.42 10.08
N LYS A 201 -5.89 -17.04 8.94
CA LYS A 201 -5.64 -16.33 7.70
C LYS A 201 -6.88 -15.56 7.24
N PRO A 202 -6.74 -14.39 6.65
CA PRO A 202 -7.87 -13.72 5.99
C PRO A 202 -8.33 -14.51 4.75
N VAL A 203 -9.58 -14.32 4.38
CA VAL A 203 -10.05 -14.58 3.02
C VAL A 203 -9.80 -13.33 2.21
N LEU A 204 -9.21 -13.50 1.02
CA LEU A 204 -8.79 -12.41 0.16
C LEU A 204 -9.81 -12.20 -0.97
N PHE A 205 -10.20 -10.94 -1.16
CA PHE A 205 -11.04 -10.51 -2.27
C PHE A 205 -10.25 -9.47 -3.06
N PHE A 206 -9.84 -9.80 -4.27
CA PHE A 206 -9.08 -8.91 -5.13
C PHE A 206 -9.99 -8.10 -6.05
N LEU A 207 -9.59 -6.88 -6.35
CA LEU A 207 -10.30 -6.02 -7.27
C LEU A 207 -10.47 -6.73 -8.62
N LYS A 208 -11.72 -6.79 -9.10
CA LYS A 208 -12.08 -7.24 -10.44
C LYS A 208 -12.35 -6.08 -11.37
N ASP A 209 -13.06 -5.07 -10.85
CA ASP A 209 -13.39 -3.88 -11.61
C ASP A 209 -13.62 -2.66 -10.73
N VAL A 210 -13.43 -1.47 -11.31
CA VAL A 210 -13.62 -0.18 -10.63
C VAL A 210 -14.18 0.84 -11.61
N TRP A 211 -15.14 1.65 -11.14
CA TRP A 211 -15.79 2.68 -11.94
C TRP A 211 -16.29 3.85 -11.11
N LYS A 212 -16.62 4.95 -11.77
CA LYS A 212 -17.33 6.09 -11.16
C LYS A 212 -18.83 5.95 -11.36
N ASP A 213 -19.58 6.22 -10.31
CA ASP A 213 -21.04 6.39 -10.32
C ASP A 213 -21.32 7.78 -9.69
N GLY A 214 -21.44 8.78 -10.55
CA GLY A 214 -21.41 10.18 -10.12
C GLY A 214 -20.12 10.51 -9.37
N ASN A 215 -20.27 10.98 -8.14
CA ASN A 215 -19.13 11.29 -7.25
C ASN A 215 -18.65 10.08 -6.42
N ILE A 216 -19.31 8.94 -6.50
CA ILE A 216 -18.94 7.75 -5.75
C ILE A 216 -18.04 6.87 -6.62
N THR A 217 -16.95 6.40 -6.05
CA THR A 217 -16.13 5.34 -6.67
C THR A 217 -16.67 4.00 -6.20
N ARG A 218 -16.96 3.11 -7.14
CA ARG A 218 -17.38 1.73 -6.86
C ARG A 218 -16.29 0.75 -7.27
N GLY A 219 -16.02 -0.22 -6.43
CA GLY A 219 -15.13 -1.35 -6.73
C GLY A 219 -15.82 -2.66 -6.44
N SER A 220 -15.73 -3.60 -7.39
CA SER A 220 -16.12 -5.00 -7.23
C SER A 220 -14.88 -5.82 -6.92
N TYR A 221 -14.91 -6.56 -5.82
CA TYR A 221 -13.82 -7.39 -5.35
C TYR A 221 -14.31 -8.83 -5.28
N ILE A 222 -13.65 -9.72 -5.98
CA ILE A 222 -14.01 -11.15 -6.02
C ILE A 222 -13.07 -11.98 -5.18
N ARG A 223 -13.64 -13.05 -4.63
CA ARG A 223 -12.93 -14.02 -3.82
C ARG A 223 -11.79 -14.65 -4.59
N SER A 224 -10.62 -14.71 -3.97
CA SER A 224 -9.51 -15.50 -4.51
C SER A 224 -9.85 -16.99 -4.42
N SER A 225 -9.65 -17.72 -5.53
CA SER A 225 -9.94 -19.15 -5.64
C SER A 225 -8.87 -20.06 -5.04
N GLU A 226 -8.13 -19.59 -4.03
CA GLU A 226 -7.12 -20.43 -3.37
C GLU A 226 -7.76 -21.67 -2.73
N ARG A 227 -7.13 -22.82 -2.92
CA ARG A 227 -7.60 -24.16 -2.48
C ARG A 227 -7.89 -24.32 -0.98
N ASP A 228 -7.63 -23.30 -0.18
CA ASP A 228 -7.78 -23.34 1.28
C ASP A 228 -9.23 -23.26 1.77
N ASP A 229 -10.18 -22.81 0.94
CA ASP A 229 -11.56 -22.61 1.38
C ASP A 229 -12.31 -23.91 1.71
N LEU A 230 -12.13 -24.96 0.93
CA LEU A 230 -12.72 -26.28 1.22
C LEU A 230 -12.15 -26.88 2.51
N LYS A 231 -10.84 -26.75 2.70
CA LYS A 231 -10.17 -27.22 3.92
C LYS A 231 -10.60 -26.41 5.14
N ARG A 232 -10.80 -25.11 4.98
CA ARG A 232 -11.25 -24.21 6.03
C ARG A 232 -12.64 -24.60 6.54
N LYS A 233 -13.59 -24.92 5.64
CA LYS A 233 -14.94 -25.42 6.00
C LYS A 233 -14.87 -26.69 6.86
N VAL A 234 -13.92 -27.57 6.60
CA VAL A 234 -13.79 -28.86 7.29
C VAL A 234 -13.06 -28.74 8.63
N PHE A 235 -12.02 -27.91 8.71
CA PHE A 235 -11.10 -27.91 9.86
C PHE A 235 -11.31 -26.76 10.85
N CYS A 236 -12.07 -25.70 10.48
CA CYS A 236 -12.22 -24.51 11.31
C CYS A 236 -13.64 -24.41 11.91
N PHE A 237 -13.97 -25.27 12.84
CA PHE A 237 -15.31 -25.43 13.45
C PHE A 237 -15.91 -24.18 14.12
N ARG A 238 -15.12 -23.12 14.36
CA ARG A 238 -15.57 -21.88 15.00
C ARG A 238 -15.42 -20.66 14.10
N SER A 239 -15.09 -20.84 12.83
CA SER A 239 -15.00 -19.72 11.91
C SER A 239 -16.39 -19.27 11.49
N PRO A 240 -16.68 -17.96 11.50
CA PRO A 240 -17.92 -17.44 10.94
C PRO A 240 -18.10 -17.92 9.50
N PRO A 241 -19.31 -17.92 8.95
CA PRO A 241 -19.58 -18.38 7.59
C PRO A 241 -19.02 -17.41 6.55
N LEU A 242 -17.66 -17.33 6.46
CA LEU A 242 -16.97 -16.64 5.38
C LEU A 242 -17.17 -17.33 4.03
N SER A 243 -17.69 -18.56 4.08
CA SER A 243 -17.93 -19.41 2.90
C SER A 243 -18.98 -18.87 1.94
N ASP A 244 -19.85 -17.98 2.42
CA ASP A 244 -21.05 -17.57 1.70
C ASP A 244 -20.88 -16.17 1.06
N ILE A 245 -19.66 -15.60 1.11
CA ILE A 245 -19.33 -14.34 0.46
C ILE A 245 -18.43 -14.62 -0.73
N ASP A 246 -18.91 -14.40 -1.93
CA ASP A 246 -18.14 -14.55 -3.16
C ASP A 246 -17.70 -13.20 -3.73
N GLU A 247 -18.42 -12.14 -3.41
CA GLU A 247 -18.12 -10.78 -3.86
C GLU A 247 -18.23 -9.75 -2.74
N ILE A 248 -17.39 -8.73 -2.77
CA ILE A 248 -17.50 -7.54 -1.93
C ILE A 248 -17.60 -6.31 -2.83
N GLN A 249 -18.67 -5.54 -2.70
CA GLN A 249 -18.82 -4.27 -3.37
C GLN A 249 -18.51 -3.12 -2.41
N VAL A 250 -17.48 -2.35 -2.75
CA VAL A 250 -17.05 -1.19 -1.96
C VAL A 250 -17.46 0.09 -2.68
N SER A 251 -18.26 0.93 -2.01
CA SER A 251 -18.59 2.28 -2.46
C SER A 251 -17.78 3.28 -1.65
N ALA A 252 -16.97 4.12 -2.28
CA ALA A 252 -16.11 5.10 -1.63
C ALA A 252 -16.48 6.53 -2.02
N SER A 253 -16.72 7.37 -1.00
CA SER A 253 -16.88 8.82 -1.21
C SER A 253 -15.55 9.47 -1.57
N PRO A 254 -15.54 10.53 -2.40
CA PRO A 254 -14.33 11.26 -2.71
C PRO A 254 -13.75 11.87 -1.43
N LEU A 255 -12.42 11.92 -1.36
CA LEU A 255 -11.72 12.64 -0.30
C LEU A 255 -11.80 14.15 -0.53
N SER A 256 -11.89 14.92 0.54
CA SER A 256 -11.79 16.38 0.45
C SER A 256 -10.37 16.80 0.02
N LYS A 257 -10.24 17.99 -0.57
CA LYS A 257 -8.91 18.54 -0.95
C LYS A 257 -7.95 18.70 0.24
N ARG A 258 -8.48 18.70 1.47
CA ARG A 258 -7.71 18.82 2.72
C ARG A 258 -7.53 17.50 3.47
N TRP A 259 -7.80 16.36 2.83
CA TRP A 259 -7.73 15.06 3.48
C TRP A 259 -6.34 14.75 4.10
N HIS A 260 -5.28 15.27 3.48
CA HIS A 260 -3.89 15.10 3.95
C HIS A 260 -3.62 15.76 5.31
N LEU A 261 -4.47 16.69 5.73
CA LEU A 261 -4.40 17.33 7.05
C LEU A 261 -5.12 16.52 8.14
N ALA A 262 -5.86 15.49 7.76
CA ALA A 262 -6.54 14.63 8.72
C ALA A 262 -5.59 13.55 9.24
N PRO A 263 -5.56 13.30 10.56
CA PRO A 263 -4.72 12.24 11.15
C PRO A 263 -5.18 10.85 10.71
N ARG A 264 -6.45 10.67 10.44
CA ARG A 264 -7.05 9.46 9.86
C ARG A 264 -7.79 9.82 8.58
N ARG A 265 -7.61 9.02 7.54
CA ARG A 265 -8.10 9.36 6.22
C ARG A 265 -9.44 8.73 5.87
N LEU A 266 -9.63 7.45 6.18
CA LEU A 266 -10.82 6.70 5.79
C LEU A 266 -11.45 5.94 6.95
N CYS A 267 -12.78 6.02 7.01
CA CYS A 267 -13.64 5.20 7.86
C CYS A 267 -14.56 4.37 6.98
N SER A 268 -14.84 3.13 7.37
CA SER A 268 -15.69 2.21 6.62
C SER A 268 -16.81 1.64 7.49
N ALA A 269 -17.86 1.18 6.84
CA ALA A 269 -18.98 0.51 7.47
C ALA A 269 -19.53 -0.59 6.56
N VAL A 270 -19.92 -1.71 7.16
CA VAL A 270 -20.74 -2.74 6.52
C VAL A 270 -22.15 -2.19 6.35
N LYS A 271 -22.68 -2.29 5.12
CA LYS A 271 -24.05 -1.86 4.79
C LYS A 271 -25.05 -3.01 4.84
N GLY A 272 -24.62 -4.20 4.51
CA GLY A 272 -25.43 -5.40 4.52
C GLY A 272 -24.96 -6.46 3.55
N TYR A 273 -25.71 -7.52 3.49
CA TYR A 273 -25.51 -8.66 2.63
C TYR A 273 -26.72 -8.82 1.71
N VAL A 274 -26.49 -9.09 0.44
CA VAL A 274 -27.53 -9.49 -0.52
C VAL A 274 -27.00 -10.71 -1.24
N ASN A 275 -27.64 -11.85 -1.06
CA ASN A 275 -27.16 -13.16 -1.51
C ASN A 275 -25.71 -13.41 -0.99
N ASP A 276 -24.78 -13.67 -1.92
CA ASP A 276 -23.35 -13.91 -1.72
C ASP A 276 -22.48 -12.63 -1.78
N THR A 277 -23.11 -11.46 -1.88
CA THR A 277 -22.43 -10.18 -2.03
C THR A 277 -22.51 -9.36 -0.73
N LEU A 278 -21.35 -8.94 -0.22
CA LEU A 278 -21.22 -8.01 0.91
C LEU A 278 -21.06 -6.57 0.39
N PHE A 279 -21.87 -5.64 0.90
CA PHE A 279 -21.82 -4.22 0.56
C PHE A 279 -21.15 -3.41 1.65
N MET A 280 -20.16 -2.61 1.26
CA MET A 280 -19.41 -1.73 2.15
C MET A 280 -19.44 -0.29 1.65
N PHE A 281 -19.33 0.63 2.60
CA PHE A 281 -19.20 2.06 2.32
C PHE A 281 -17.97 2.63 3.01
N VAL A 282 -17.15 3.39 2.27
CA VAL A 282 -15.93 4.05 2.73
C VAL A 282 -16.05 5.55 2.54
N ARG A 283 -15.67 6.31 3.57
CA ARG A 283 -15.70 7.78 3.54
C ARG A 283 -14.54 8.37 4.33
N GLN A 284 -14.29 9.64 4.17
CA GLN A 284 -13.36 10.37 5.02
C GLN A 284 -13.85 10.35 6.48
N CYS A 285 -12.95 10.10 7.42
CA CYS A 285 -13.28 10.17 8.84
C CYS A 285 -13.56 11.61 9.28
N GLY A 286 -14.52 11.79 10.19
CA GLY A 286 -14.74 13.04 10.91
C GLY A 286 -13.59 13.38 11.88
N ARG A 287 -13.53 14.62 12.34
CA ARG A 287 -12.58 15.02 13.40
C ARG A 287 -12.88 14.22 14.68
N GLY A 288 -11.85 13.62 15.27
CA GLY A 288 -11.96 12.83 16.50
C GLY A 288 -12.65 11.47 16.32
N ALA A 289 -13.05 11.10 15.09
CA ALA A 289 -13.56 9.77 14.84
C ALA A 289 -12.43 8.75 14.98
N PHE A 290 -12.48 7.96 16.03
CA PHE A 290 -11.81 6.66 16.04
C PHE A 290 -12.50 5.80 14.97
N GLY A 291 -11.75 5.02 14.21
CA GLY A 291 -12.38 4.09 13.26
C GLY A 291 -13.46 3.31 14.01
N SER A 292 -14.63 3.20 13.43
CA SER A 292 -15.92 2.72 14.01
C SER A 292 -15.90 1.39 14.78
N ALA A 293 -14.70 0.90 15.07
CA ALA A 293 -14.44 -0.35 15.73
C ALA A 293 -14.78 -0.37 17.22
N PHE A 294 -14.50 0.73 17.93
CA PHE A 294 -14.51 0.71 19.40
C PHE A 294 -15.72 1.34 20.01
N ASP A 295 -16.34 2.35 19.38
CA ASP A 295 -17.55 2.99 19.91
C ASP A 295 -18.77 2.05 19.94
N SER A 296 -18.54 0.78 19.72
CA SER A 296 -19.60 -0.15 19.46
C SER A 296 -19.29 -1.61 19.83
N LEU A 297 -18.28 -1.88 20.63
CA LEU A 297 -18.02 -3.20 21.24
C LEU A 297 -18.77 -3.40 22.57
N ASP A 298 -19.54 -2.41 23.02
CA ASP A 298 -20.47 -2.51 24.16
C ASP A 298 -21.81 -3.07 23.72
#